data_af1788647ed00ff799c5562dc049a6a2
#
_entry.id   af1788647ed00ff799c5562dc049a6a2
#
_cell.length_a   1.000
_cell.length_b   1.000
_cell.length_c   1.000
_cell.angle_alpha   90.00
_cell.angle_beta   90.00
_cell.angle_gamma   90.00
#
_symmetry.space_group_name_H-M   'P 1'
#
loop_
_entity.id
_entity.type
_entity.pdbx_description
1 polymer ?
#
loop_
_entity_poly.entity_id
_entity_poly.type
_entity_poly.pdbx_seq_one_letter_code
_entity_poly.pdbx_strand_id
1 'polypeptide(L)'
;MTTMDYDLGDDAAELRTRLRQLIANHVPAGFLGACTDDPQDLATTESFCKLLAAEGLLALAWPKEHGGGGGSIWQQTVLREEMWAHHEPRGPQYMGINWVGPAIMRHGTAAQKAKHLSAIAAGEVVWCQGFSEPEAGTDLASLRTRALPDGPNGPNGTGWRITGQKVWTSYAQMASWCVLAACTHPDAPKPKRLTLFLIPMDRPGITVRPIPSMLGPHHLNEMFLDGVPAFPGDVLGEPGDGWRIMREALAFERVGIARYARCESLLHRLRTELGDDWDRLPESIRIRWVRALVDLRVARLLAYRAVSLQEDPRAGAAASAARIATTICDQQVAELLFDVLGPAALDSGVTAPLHGAIEDHWRYAQAATVASGTIEVQRMLVARDVLGEHR
;
A
#
# COMPACT_ATOMS: atom_id res chain seq x y z
N MET A 1 5.71 31.72 1.45
CA MET A 1 4.69 30.67 1.14
C MET A 1 4.68 30.53 -0.36
N THR A 2 5.28 29.49 -0.89
CA THR A 2 5.17 29.13 -2.31
C THR A 2 3.70 28.81 -2.57
N THR A 3 3.04 29.56 -3.45
CA THR A 3 1.72 29.24 -3.97
C THR A 3 1.80 27.86 -4.61
N MET A 4 1.06 26.88 -4.10
CA MET A 4 0.94 25.58 -4.73
C MET A 4 0.12 25.73 -5.99
N ASP A 5 0.75 25.48 -7.13
CA ASP A 5 0.05 25.27 -8.38
C ASP A 5 -0.39 23.80 -8.42
N TYR A 6 -1.69 23.57 -8.58
CA TYR A 6 -2.28 22.23 -8.70
C TYR A 6 -2.41 21.77 -10.15
N ASP A 7 -1.88 22.52 -11.10
CA ASP A 7 -1.69 22.07 -12.47
C ASP A 7 -0.54 21.08 -12.51
N LEU A 8 -0.84 19.84 -12.89
CA LEU A 8 0.14 18.76 -12.96
C LEU A 8 0.94 18.78 -14.28
N GLY A 9 0.60 19.70 -15.20
CA GLY A 9 1.25 19.87 -16.49
C GLY A 9 0.74 18.92 -17.59
N ASP A 10 1.06 19.25 -18.83
CA ASP A 10 0.62 18.51 -20.02
C ASP A 10 1.08 17.05 -20.00
N ASP A 11 2.32 16.78 -19.62
CA ASP A 11 2.89 15.43 -19.52
C ASP A 11 2.06 14.52 -18.60
N ALA A 12 1.51 15.08 -17.50
CA ALA A 12 0.66 14.35 -16.59
C ALA A 12 -0.73 14.09 -17.18
N ALA A 13 -1.27 15.00 -17.98
CA ALA A 13 -2.54 14.84 -18.68
C ALA A 13 -2.44 13.78 -19.79
N GLU A 14 -1.35 13.78 -20.55
CA GLU A 14 -1.07 12.76 -21.56
C GLU A 14 -0.89 11.38 -20.93
N LEU A 15 -0.13 11.31 -19.85
CA LEU A 15 0.06 10.06 -19.07
C LEU A 15 -1.28 9.52 -18.59
N ARG A 16 -2.16 10.37 -18.06
CA ARG A 16 -3.50 9.98 -17.60
C ARG A 16 -4.31 9.35 -18.73
N THR A 17 -4.30 9.98 -19.89
CA THR A 17 -5.01 9.46 -21.07
C THR A 17 -4.48 8.10 -21.50
N ARG A 18 -3.14 7.95 -21.56
CA ARG A 18 -2.48 6.68 -21.88
C ARG A 18 -2.81 5.57 -20.88
N LEU A 19 -2.75 5.86 -19.57
CA LEU A 19 -3.07 4.89 -18.53
C LEU A 19 -4.52 4.42 -18.63
N ARG A 20 -5.47 5.31 -18.86
CA ARG A 20 -6.89 4.96 -19.04
C ARG A 20 -7.10 4.04 -20.25
N GLN A 21 -6.40 4.28 -21.36
CA GLN A 21 -6.44 3.40 -22.53
C GLN A 21 -5.87 2.03 -22.23
N LEU A 22 -4.70 1.94 -21.54
CA LEU A 22 -4.10 0.67 -21.14
C LEU A 22 -5.04 -0.12 -20.21
N ILE A 23 -5.64 0.54 -19.22
CA ILE A 23 -6.58 -0.09 -18.29
C ILE A 23 -7.82 -0.58 -19.05
N ALA A 24 -8.43 0.25 -19.88
CA ALA A 24 -9.63 -0.12 -20.64
C ALA A 24 -9.42 -1.32 -21.58
N ASN A 25 -8.20 -1.48 -22.10
CA ASN A 25 -7.85 -2.57 -23.03
C ASN A 25 -7.43 -3.86 -22.32
N HIS A 26 -6.94 -3.80 -21.08
CA HIS A 26 -6.27 -4.94 -20.44
C HIS A 26 -6.81 -5.33 -19.07
N VAL A 27 -7.67 -4.51 -18.46
CA VAL A 27 -8.28 -4.79 -17.15
C VAL A 27 -9.79 -4.96 -17.34
N PRO A 28 -10.38 -6.11 -16.99
CA PRO A 28 -11.82 -6.33 -17.12
C PRO A 28 -12.64 -5.31 -16.30
N ALA A 29 -13.81 -4.94 -16.80
CA ALA A 29 -14.71 -3.99 -16.14
C ALA A 29 -15.15 -4.42 -14.73
N GLY A 30 -15.24 -5.73 -14.50
CA GLY A 30 -15.58 -6.33 -13.19
C GLY A 30 -14.39 -6.66 -12.31
N PHE A 31 -13.17 -6.23 -12.66
CA PHE A 31 -11.98 -6.46 -11.84
C PHE A 31 -12.08 -5.74 -10.49
N LEU A 32 -11.95 -6.46 -9.39
CA LEU A 32 -12.03 -5.94 -8.02
C LEU A 32 -10.71 -6.04 -7.23
N GLY A 33 -9.63 -6.46 -7.89
CA GLY A 33 -8.32 -6.64 -7.28
C GLY A 33 -7.83 -8.08 -7.36
N ALA A 34 -6.57 -8.31 -7.01
CA ALA A 34 -5.90 -9.61 -7.14
C ALA A 34 -6.22 -10.62 -6.03
N CYS A 35 -7.06 -10.26 -5.05
CA CYS A 35 -7.30 -11.07 -3.84
C CYS A 35 -8.69 -11.71 -3.80
N THR A 36 -9.38 -11.78 -4.91
CA THR A 36 -10.68 -12.46 -5.06
C THR A 36 -10.48 -13.99 -5.17
N ASP A 37 -11.58 -14.73 -5.16
CA ASP A 37 -11.58 -16.18 -5.41
C ASP A 37 -11.42 -16.52 -6.91
N ASP A 38 -11.47 -15.52 -7.79
CA ASP A 38 -11.28 -15.72 -9.23
C ASP A 38 -9.78 -15.73 -9.57
N PRO A 39 -9.21 -16.88 -10.01
CA PRO A 39 -7.82 -16.95 -10.41
C PRO A 39 -7.49 -16.07 -11.62
N GLN A 40 -8.50 -15.67 -12.40
CA GLN A 40 -8.31 -14.75 -13.54
C GLN A 40 -7.90 -13.34 -13.08
N ASP A 41 -8.33 -12.91 -11.88
CA ASP A 41 -7.95 -11.60 -11.35
C ASP A 41 -6.45 -11.52 -11.04
N LEU A 42 -5.87 -12.59 -10.48
CA LEU A 42 -4.43 -12.66 -10.28
C LEU A 42 -3.67 -12.70 -11.63
N ALA A 43 -4.13 -13.50 -12.59
CA ALA A 43 -3.53 -13.57 -13.93
C ALA A 43 -3.61 -12.23 -14.67
N THR A 44 -4.72 -11.51 -14.52
CA THR A 44 -4.88 -10.12 -15.03
C THR A 44 -3.84 -9.20 -14.42
N THR A 45 -3.66 -9.26 -13.11
CA THR A 45 -2.67 -8.45 -12.38
C THR A 45 -1.25 -8.73 -12.87
N GLU A 46 -0.86 -10.00 -13.00
CA GLU A 46 0.48 -10.38 -13.46
C GLU A 46 0.76 -9.91 -14.89
N SER A 47 -0.20 -10.11 -15.80
CA SER A 47 -0.05 -9.68 -17.19
C SER A 47 -0.02 -8.16 -17.33
N PHE A 48 -0.85 -7.45 -16.56
CA PHE A 48 -0.89 -5.99 -16.56
C PHE A 48 0.39 -5.37 -15.98
N CYS A 49 0.95 -5.96 -14.92
CA CYS A 49 2.25 -5.52 -14.39
C CYS A 49 3.39 -5.69 -15.38
N LYS A 50 3.43 -6.80 -16.11
CA LYS A 50 4.42 -7.02 -17.19
C LYS A 50 4.27 -6.00 -18.32
N LEU A 51 3.02 -5.70 -18.70
CA LEU A 51 2.73 -4.64 -19.67
C LEU A 51 3.23 -3.28 -19.18
N LEU A 52 2.89 -2.88 -17.96
CA LEU A 52 3.35 -1.62 -17.38
C LEU A 52 4.88 -1.55 -17.29
N ALA A 53 5.55 -2.68 -16.98
CA ALA A 53 7.01 -2.74 -16.95
C ALA A 53 7.61 -2.55 -18.35
N ALA A 54 7.09 -3.21 -19.38
CA ALA A 54 7.51 -3.06 -20.76
C ALA A 54 7.34 -1.63 -21.29
N GLU A 55 6.30 -0.93 -20.82
CA GLU A 55 6.01 0.47 -21.14
C GLU A 55 6.79 1.49 -20.26
N GLY A 56 7.66 1.02 -19.34
CA GLY A 56 8.40 1.84 -18.38
C GLY A 56 7.54 2.53 -17.32
N LEU A 57 6.31 2.04 -17.11
CA LEU A 57 5.32 2.66 -16.24
C LEU A 57 5.21 1.98 -14.86
N LEU A 58 5.61 0.71 -14.70
CA LEU A 58 5.43 0.00 -13.44
C LEU A 58 6.23 0.66 -12.30
N ALA A 59 7.50 0.92 -12.51
CA ALA A 59 8.40 1.63 -11.60
C ALA A 59 8.69 3.06 -12.06
N LEU A 60 7.65 3.79 -12.52
CA LEU A 60 7.75 5.07 -13.24
C LEU A 60 8.67 6.09 -12.56
N ALA A 61 8.56 6.30 -11.26
CA ALA A 61 9.33 7.31 -10.54
C ALA A 61 10.73 6.83 -10.10
N TRP A 62 11.09 5.58 -10.36
CA TRP A 62 12.43 5.10 -10.00
C TRP A 62 13.48 5.64 -10.97
N PRO A 63 14.74 5.84 -10.50
CA PRO A 63 15.86 6.12 -11.37
C PRO A 63 16.04 5.07 -12.47
N LYS A 64 16.45 5.50 -13.66
CA LYS A 64 16.62 4.61 -14.81
C LYS A 64 17.68 3.53 -14.57
N GLU A 65 18.74 3.83 -13.81
CA GLU A 65 19.77 2.87 -13.41
C GLU A 65 19.25 1.72 -12.54
N HIS A 66 18.04 1.85 -12.00
CA HIS A 66 17.36 0.82 -11.21
C HIS A 66 16.14 0.21 -11.93
N GLY A 67 16.06 0.40 -13.25
CA GLY A 67 14.96 -0.14 -14.07
C GLY A 67 13.69 0.72 -14.06
N GLY A 68 13.75 1.93 -13.54
CA GLY A 68 12.62 2.85 -13.52
C GLY A 68 12.47 3.73 -14.76
N GLY A 69 11.35 4.42 -14.86
CA GLY A 69 11.04 5.36 -15.94
C GLY A 69 11.72 6.74 -15.79
N GLY A 70 12.19 7.11 -14.58
CA GLY A 70 12.71 8.44 -14.28
C GLY A 70 11.63 9.53 -14.30
N GLY A 71 10.37 9.16 -14.13
CA GLY A 71 9.22 10.07 -14.14
C GLY A 71 9.19 10.98 -12.92
N SER A 72 8.48 12.12 -13.08
CA SER A 72 8.30 13.09 -12.00
C SER A 72 7.38 12.54 -10.90
N ILE A 73 7.43 13.20 -9.73
CA ILE A 73 6.52 12.87 -8.61
C ILE A 73 5.04 13.10 -8.99
N TRP A 74 4.76 14.05 -9.88
CA TRP A 74 3.42 14.32 -10.36
C TRP A 74 2.92 13.26 -11.33
N GLN A 75 3.78 12.78 -12.24
CA GLN A 75 3.47 11.62 -13.06
C GLN A 75 3.21 10.37 -12.22
N GLN A 76 3.99 10.15 -11.16
CA GLN A 76 3.76 9.07 -10.19
C GLN A 76 2.42 9.22 -9.46
N THR A 77 2.03 10.46 -9.15
CA THR A 77 0.74 10.74 -8.50
C THR A 77 -0.42 10.41 -9.45
N VAL A 78 -0.32 10.80 -10.72
CA VAL A 78 -1.31 10.43 -11.76
C VAL A 78 -1.39 8.92 -11.94
N LEU A 79 -0.26 8.23 -12.02
CA LEU A 79 -0.24 6.75 -12.10
C LEU A 79 -0.99 6.12 -10.91
N ARG A 80 -0.72 6.58 -9.68
CA ARG A 80 -1.40 6.08 -8.47
C ARG A 80 -2.90 6.34 -8.52
N GLU A 81 -3.34 7.51 -8.92
CA GLU A 81 -4.75 7.86 -9.06
C GLU A 81 -5.48 6.92 -10.03
N GLU A 82 -4.93 6.71 -11.22
CA GLU A 82 -5.55 5.85 -12.22
C GLU A 82 -5.56 4.37 -11.79
N MET A 83 -4.50 3.89 -11.13
CA MET A 83 -4.49 2.53 -10.58
C MET A 83 -5.55 2.36 -9.49
N TRP A 84 -5.63 3.29 -8.53
CA TRP A 84 -6.62 3.20 -7.45
C TRP A 84 -8.07 3.43 -7.92
N ALA A 85 -8.30 4.23 -8.95
CA ALA A 85 -9.62 4.38 -9.56
C ALA A 85 -10.15 3.06 -10.15
N HIS A 86 -9.25 2.09 -10.43
CA HIS A 86 -9.55 0.80 -11.05
C HIS A 86 -9.13 -0.39 -10.16
N HIS A 87 -9.33 -0.30 -8.85
CA HIS A 87 -9.07 -1.36 -7.86
C HIS A 87 -7.62 -1.85 -7.80
N GLU A 88 -6.65 -0.98 -8.11
CA GLU A 88 -5.20 -1.22 -8.01
C GLU A 88 -4.75 -2.48 -8.78
N PRO A 89 -4.84 -2.49 -10.12
CA PRO A 89 -4.55 -3.69 -10.90
C PRO A 89 -3.07 -4.13 -10.89
N ARG A 90 -2.18 -3.39 -10.20
CA ARG A 90 -0.81 -3.87 -9.93
C ARG A 90 -0.77 -4.88 -8.78
N GLY A 91 -1.85 -4.96 -7.98
CA GLY A 91 -2.01 -5.95 -6.92
C GLY A 91 -0.79 -6.10 -6.01
N PRO A 92 -0.27 -7.35 -5.83
CA PRO A 92 0.85 -7.61 -4.91
C PRO A 92 2.16 -6.91 -5.29
N GLN A 93 2.42 -6.59 -6.57
CA GLN A 93 3.61 -5.86 -7.01
C GLN A 93 3.67 -4.44 -6.44
N TYR A 94 2.52 -3.89 -6.04
CA TYR A 94 2.45 -2.59 -5.38
C TYR A 94 3.39 -2.48 -4.16
N MET A 95 3.54 -3.57 -3.37
CA MET A 95 4.43 -3.62 -2.21
C MET A 95 5.90 -3.43 -2.60
N GLY A 96 6.36 -4.20 -3.59
CA GLY A 96 7.72 -4.10 -4.12
C GLY A 96 8.05 -2.73 -4.66
N ILE A 97 7.16 -2.19 -5.49
CA ILE A 97 7.37 -0.92 -6.20
C ILE A 97 7.37 0.29 -5.27
N ASN A 98 6.42 0.36 -4.33
CA ASN A 98 6.20 1.59 -3.57
C ASN A 98 6.94 1.65 -2.24
N TRP A 99 7.37 0.51 -1.68
CA TRP A 99 7.97 0.47 -0.34
C TRP A 99 9.29 -0.26 -0.29
N VAL A 100 9.33 -1.50 -0.79
CA VAL A 100 10.53 -2.34 -0.68
C VAL A 100 11.66 -1.83 -1.55
N GLY A 101 11.41 -1.56 -2.81
CA GLY A 101 12.40 -1.04 -3.73
C GLY A 101 12.99 0.30 -3.29
N PRO A 102 12.17 1.30 -2.92
CA PRO A 102 12.67 2.55 -2.35
C PRO A 102 13.53 2.35 -1.09
N ALA A 103 13.16 1.42 -0.20
CA ALA A 103 13.96 1.09 0.98
C ALA A 103 15.31 0.45 0.59
N ILE A 104 15.31 -0.48 -0.37
CA ILE A 104 16.55 -1.10 -0.89
C ILE A 104 17.42 -0.06 -1.62
N MET A 105 16.84 0.82 -2.43
CA MET A 105 17.59 1.89 -3.11
C MET A 105 18.31 2.79 -2.12
N ARG A 106 17.67 3.12 -0.99
CA ARG A 106 18.23 4.03 0.01
C ARG A 106 19.21 3.36 0.97
N HIS A 107 18.91 2.15 1.42
CA HIS A 107 19.62 1.49 2.53
C HIS A 107 20.33 0.19 2.15
N GLY A 108 20.05 -0.37 0.97
CA GLY A 108 20.65 -1.62 0.52
C GLY A 108 22.09 -1.47 0.05
N THR A 109 22.85 -2.53 0.21
CA THR A 109 24.20 -2.66 -0.38
C THR A 109 24.13 -2.70 -1.90
N ALA A 110 25.25 -2.48 -2.59
CA ALA A 110 25.33 -2.61 -4.04
C ALA A 110 24.88 -4.01 -4.52
N ALA A 111 25.23 -5.06 -3.78
CA ALA A 111 24.82 -6.44 -4.08
C ALA A 111 23.31 -6.63 -3.95
N GLN A 112 22.67 -6.07 -2.90
CA GLN A 112 21.22 -6.13 -2.70
C GLN A 112 20.48 -5.34 -3.79
N LYS A 113 20.96 -4.16 -4.16
CA LYS A 113 20.39 -3.37 -5.26
C LYS A 113 20.44 -4.13 -6.57
N ALA A 114 21.60 -4.69 -6.93
CA ALA A 114 21.77 -5.48 -8.15
C ALA A 114 20.89 -6.75 -8.17
N LYS A 115 20.70 -7.39 -7.00
CA LYS A 115 19.92 -8.62 -6.88
C LYS A 115 18.41 -8.39 -7.01
N HIS A 116 17.88 -7.28 -6.46
CA HIS A 116 16.44 -7.16 -6.24
C HIS A 116 15.75 -6.12 -7.11
N LEU A 117 16.40 -4.98 -7.43
CA LEU A 117 15.68 -3.85 -8.00
C LEU A 117 15.16 -4.10 -9.42
N SER A 118 15.96 -4.74 -10.28
CA SER A 118 15.54 -5.04 -11.66
C SER A 118 14.33 -5.97 -11.71
N ALA A 119 14.31 -7.04 -10.90
CA ALA A 119 13.21 -7.98 -10.84
C ALA A 119 11.92 -7.34 -10.28
N ILE A 120 12.03 -6.42 -9.30
CA ILE A 120 10.89 -5.64 -8.81
C ILE A 120 10.36 -4.73 -9.93
N ALA A 121 11.23 -3.97 -10.60
CA ALA A 121 10.84 -3.04 -11.66
C ALA A 121 10.22 -3.74 -12.86
N ALA A 122 10.62 -4.98 -13.15
CA ALA A 122 10.08 -5.83 -14.21
C ALA A 122 8.75 -6.51 -13.83
N GLY A 123 8.29 -6.41 -12.55
CA GLY A 123 7.08 -7.08 -12.08
C GLY A 123 7.21 -8.61 -11.97
N GLU A 124 8.44 -9.11 -11.86
CA GLU A 124 8.75 -10.55 -11.83
C GLU A 124 8.65 -11.17 -10.44
N VAL A 125 8.69 -10.33 -9.38
CA VAL A 125 8.73 -10.80 -8.00
C VAL A 125 7.73 -10.08 -7.13
N VAL A 126 7.04 -10.83 -6.28
CA VAL A 126 6.15 -10.30 -5.24
C VAL A 126 6.90 -10.23 -3.92
N TRP A 127 6.73 -9.12 -3.21
CA TRP A 127 7.25 -8.89 -1.87
C TRP A 127 6.13 -8.76 -0.85
N CYS A 128 6.35 -9.23 0.36
CA CYS A 128 5.51 -8.96 1.52
C CYS A 128 6.28 -8.28 2.64
N GLN A 129 5.55 -7.80 3.66
CA GLN A 129 6.12 -7.13 4.85
C GLN A 129 5.75 -7.90 6.11
N GLY A 130 6.72 -8.53 6.75
CA GLY A 130 6.57 -9.21 8.03
C GLY A 130 6.87 -8.26 9.20
N PHE A 131 5.95 -7.34 9.53
CA PHE A 131 6.15 -6.33 10.59
C PHE A 131 5.28 -6.63 11.81
N SER A 132 3.97 -6.52 11.68
CA SER A 132 3.01 -6.66 12.77
C SER A 132 3.04 -8.05 13.40
N GLU A 133 2.77 -8.10 14.71
CA GLU A 133 2.63 -9.33 15.51
C GLU A 133 1.29 -9.31 16.24
N PRO A 134 0.79 -10.44 16.75
CA PRO A 134 -0.48 -10.49 17.46
C PRO A 134 -0.60 -9.44 18.58
N GLU A 135 0.51 -9.15 19.28
CA GLU A 135 0.56 -8.19 20.38
C GLU A 135 1.27 -6.86 20.04
N ALA A 136 1.73 -6.68 18.80
CA ALA A 136 2.48 -5.51 18.37
C ALA A 136 2.07 -5.06 16.94
N GLY A 137 0.89 -4.45 16.83
CA GLY A 137 0.39 -3.83 15.60
C GLY A 137 0.64 -2.34 15.61
N THR A 138 -0.11 -1.59 16.43
CA THR A 138 0.03 -0.13 16.56
C THR A 138 1.38 0.26 17.19
N ASP A 139 1.84 -0.43 18.24
CA ASP A 139 3.18 -0.26 18.82
C ASP A 139 4.17 -1.25 18.21
N LEU A 140 4.50 -1.07 16.93
CA LEU A 140 5.47 -1.91 16.22
C LEU A 140 6.87 -1.93 16.87
N ALA A 141 7.24 -0.87 17.61
CA ALA A 141 8.52 -0.82 18.32
C ALA A 141 8.63 -1.86 19.44
N SER A 142 7.50 -2.45 19.86
CA SER A 142 7.41 -3.48 20.89
C SER A 142 7.34 -4.91 20.35
N LEU A 143 7.58 -5.12 19.05
CA LEU A 143 7.61 -6.46 18.44
C LEU A 143 8.59 -7.40 19.15
N ARG A 144 8.25 -8.70 19.18
CA ARG A 144 8.93 -9.74 19.96
C ARG A 144 9.59 -10.83 19.14
N THR A 145 9.37 -10.88 17.82
CA THR A 145 10.12 -11.79 16.94
C THR A 145 11.61 -11.59 17.17
N ARG A 146 12.33 -12.64 17.52
CA ARG A 146 13.75 -12.58 17.88
C ARG A 146 14.62 -13.06 16.74
N ALA A 147 15.72 -12.38 16.51
CA ALA A 147 16.82 -12.86 15.67
C ALA A 147 18.04 -13.06 16.60
N LEU A 148 18.24 -14.29 17.03
CA LEU A 148 19.35 -14.64 17.91
C LEU A 148 20.57 -15.02 17.07
N PRO A 149 21.81 -14.67 17.51
CA PRO A 149 23.01 -15.12 16.82
C PRO A 149 23.02 -16.66 16.70
N ASP A 150 23.29 -17.14 15.50
CA ASP A 150 23.50 -18.57 15.23
C ASP A 150 24.93 -18.91 15.62
N GLY A 151 25.18 -19.31 16.85
CA GLY A 151 26.42 -19.48 17.56
C GLY A 151 27.70 -19.81 16.76
N PRO A 152 28.90 -19.90 17.35
CA PRO A 152 30.17 -20.05 16.65
C PRO A 152 30.26 -21.35 15.80
N ASN A 153 29.31 -22.25 15.94
CA ASN A 153 29.20 -23.53 15.24
C ASN A 153 28.02 -23.61 14.26
N GLY A 154 27.32 -22.51 13.99
CA GLY A 154 26.31 -22.48 12.93
C GLY A 154 26.93 -22.68 11.55
N PRO A 155 26.16 -23.12 10.53
CA PRO A 155 26.70 -23.55 9.24
C PRO A 155 27.63 -22.57 8.53
N ASN A 156 27.72 -21.31 9.00
CA ASN A 156 28.67 -20.31 8.50
C ASN A 156 29.15 -19.31 9.59
N GLY A 157 28.96 -19.56 10.86
CA GLY A 157 29.58 -18.83 11.98
C GLY A 157 29.17 -17.37 12.21
N THR A 158 28.27 -16.78 11.40
CA THR A 158 27.99 -15.33 11.42
C THR A 158 26.57 -14.96 10.98
N GLY A 159 25.55 -15.72 11.41
CA GLY A 159 24.16 -15.45 11.03
C GLY A 159 23.25 -15.32 12.24
N TRP A 160 21.95 -15.32 11.97
CA TRP A 160 20.88 -15.29 12.95
C TRP A 160 19.91 -16.45 12.75
N ARG A 161 19.24 -16.86 13.81
CA ARG A 161 18.04 -17.70 13.80
C ARG A 161 16.86 -16.84 14.18
N ILE A 162 15.88 -16.71 13.27
CA ILE A 162 14.69 -15.89 13.50
C ILE A 162 13.55 -16.79 13.95
N THR A 163 12.98 -16.46 15.12
CA THR A 163 11.83 -17.18 15.70
C THR A 163 10.78 -16.18 16.16
N GLY A 164 9.51 -16.43 15.81
CA GLY A 164 8.39 -15.59 16.16
C GLY A 164 7.17 -15.82 15.27
N GLN A 165 6.24 -14.87 15.33
CA GLN A 165 5.02 -14.89 14.52
C GLN A 165 4.74 -13.50 13.97
N LYS A 166 4.32 -13.43 12.70
CA LYS A 166 3.83 -12.22 12.06
C LYS A 166 2.37 -12.39 11.69
N VAL A 167 1.63 -11.29 11.70
CA VAL A 167 0.19 -11.26 11.41
C VAL A 167 -0.14 -10.09 10.49
N TRP A 168 -1.26 -10.19 9.79
CA TRP A 168 -1.71 -9.18 8.82
C TRP A 168 -0.72 -8.94 7.67
N THR A 169 0.07 -9.97 7.32
CA THR A 169 1.05 -9.91 6.24
C THR A 169 0.34 -10.06 4.90
N SER A 170 0.11 -8.93 4.21
CA SER A 170 -0.53 -8.93 2.90
C SER A 170 0.31 -9.71 1.90
N TYR A 171 -0.35 -10.55 1.10
CA TYR A 171 0.22 -11.30 -0.03
C TYR A 171 1.32 -12.32 0.32
N ALA A 172 1.51 -12.69 1.60
CA ALA A 172 2.59 -13.60 2.00
C ALA A 172 2.53 -14.96 1.30
N GLN A 173 1.33 -15.48 0.99
CA GLN A 173 1.16 -16.77 0.30
C GLN A 173 1.65 -16.77 -1.15
N MET A 174 1.75 -15.59 -1.79
CA MET A 174 2.23 -15.44 -3.17
C MET A 174 3.58 -14.72 -3.27
N ALA A 175 4.13 -14.28 -2.13
CA ALA A 175 5.38 -13.55 -2.11
C ALA A 175 6.59 -14.46 -2.30
N SER A 176 7.56 -14.01 -3.11
CA SER A 176 8.88 -14.65 -3.23
C SER A 176 9.85 -14.17 -2.14
N TRP A 177 9.63 -12.95 -1.62
CA TRP A 177 10.51 -12.30 -0.66
C TRP A 177 9.71 -11.58 0.42
N CYS A 178 10.28 -11.47 1.61
CA CYS A 178 9.73 -10.72 2.75
C CYS A 178 10.75 -9.72 3.27
N VAL A 179 10.31 -8.47 3.49
CA VAL A 179 11.01 -7.56 4.40
C VAL A 179 10.54 -7.87 5.81
N LEU A 180 11.40 -8.52 6.58
CA LEU A 180 11.08 -9.06 7.90
C LEU A 180 11.72 -8.22 9.00
N ALA A 181 10.92 -7.73 9.95
CA ALA A 181 11.41 -7.05 11.14
C ALA A 181 11.61 -8.04 12.31
N ALA A 182 12.80 -8.03 12.92
CA ALA A 182 13.09 -8.83 14.10
C ALA A 182 13.97 -8.07 15.09
N CYS A 183 13.88 -8.46 16.37
CA CYS A 183 14.67 -7.91 17.46
C CYS A 183 16.03 -8.61 17.51
N THR A 184 17.10 -7.89 17.21
CA THR A 184 18.49 -8.37 17.33
C THR A 184 19.19 -7.87 18.59
N HIS A 185 18.73 -6.77 19.20
CA HIS A 185 19.35 -6.11 20.35
C HIS A 185 18.29 -5.89 21.46
N PRO A 186 17.88 -6.94 22.20
CA PRO A 186 16.79 -6.84 23.16
C PRO A 186 17.04 -5.85 24.30
N ASP A 187 18.31 -5.63 24.67
CA ASP A 187 18.72 -4.75 25.77
C ASP A 187 18.96 -3.29 25.32
N ALA A 188 18.94 -3.01 24.02
CA ALA A 188 19.11 -1.67 23.50
C ALA A 188 17.84 -0.81 23.69
N PRO A 189 17.94 0.52 23.64
CA PRO A 189 16.76 1.40 23.58
C PRO A 189 15.82 1.03 22.42
N LYS A 190 14.49 1.15 22.62
CA LYS A 190 13.46 0.74 21.63
C LYS A 190 13.82 1.06 20.16
N PRO A 191 14.29 2.29 19.81
CA PRO A 191 14.62 2.61 18.41
C PRO A 191 15.79 1.83 17.81
N LYS A 192 16.63 1.20 18.64
CA LYS A 192 17.84 0.48 18.22
C LYS A 192 17.72 -1.05 18.37
N ARG A 193 16.55 -1.57 18.76
CA ARG A 193 16.35 -3.00 19.00
C ARG A 193 16.16 -3.81 17.71
N LEU A 194 15.64 -3.17 16.67
CA LEU A 194 15.08 -3.83 15.50
C LEU A 194 16.05 -3.81 14.32
N THR A 195 16.08 -4.92 13.60
CA THR A 195 16.79 -5.06 12.31
C THR A 195 15.80 -5.51 11.25
N LEU A 196 15.97 -5.04 10.03
CA LEU A 196 15.23 -5.52 8.88
C LEU A 196 16.07 -6.52 8.08
N PHE A 197 15.41 -7.60 7.67
CA PHE A 197 15.99 -8.66 6.87
C PHE A 197 15.23 -8.83 5.55
N LEU A 198 15.96 -9.04 4.47
CA LEU A 198 15.42 -9.43 3.16
C LEU A 198 15.44 -10.96 3.07
N ILE A 199 14.31 -11.60 3.37
CA ILE A 199 14.22 -13.06 3.51
C ILE A 199 13.47 -13.66 2.32
N PRO A 200 14.05 -14.64 1.60
CA PRO A 200 13.29 -15.43 0.62
C PRO A 200 12.25 -16.29 1.34
N MET A 201 11.04 -16.37 0.78
CA MET A 201 9.90 -17.03 1.43
C MET A 201 9.96 -18.57 1.41
N ASP A 202 10.86 -19.13 0.61
CA ASP A 202 11.14 -20.57 0.53
C ASP A 202 12.15 -21.07 1.59
N ARG A 203 12.64 -20.17 2.47
CA ARG A 203 13.58 -20.59 3.52
C ARG A 203 12.94 -21.57 4.50
N PRO A 204 13.69 -22.61 4.92
CA PRO A 204 13.23 -23.55 5.96
C PRO A 204 12.83 -22.81 7.24
N GLY A 205 11.73 -23.26 7.85
CA GLY A 205 11.20 -22.68 9.09
C GLY A 205 10.13 -21.60 8.87
N ILE A 206 9.78 -21.22 7.63
CA ILE A 206 8.67 -20.32 7.33
C ILE A 206 7.41 -21.15 7.06
N THR A 207 6.34 -20.84 7.76
CA THR A 207 5.00 -21.36 7.48
C THR A 207 4.04 -20.20 7.34
N VAL A 208 3.30 -20.14 6.23
CA VAL A 208 2.29 -19.12 5.94
C VAL A 208 0.90 -19.73 6.06
N ARG A 209 -0.01 -19.04 6.73
CA ARG A 209 -1.43 -19.42 6.83
C ARG A 209 -2.31 -18.23 6.45
N PRO A 210 -3.30 -18.40 5.56
CA PRO A 210 -4.23 -17.33 5.22
C PRO A 210 -5.11 -16.98 6.42
N ILE A 211 -5.43 -15.70 6.55
CA ILE A 211 -6.41 -15.18 7.50
C ILE A 211 -7.64 -14.78 6.68
N PRO A 212 -8.72 -15.56 6.71
CA PRO A 212 -9.98 -15.15 6.09
C PRO A 212 -10.47 -13.85 6.71
N SER A 213 -10.74 -12.87 5.88
CA SER A 213 -11.17 -11.54 6.33
C SER A 213 -12.25 -10.99 5.40
N MET A 214 -12.88 -9.90 5.80
CA MET A 214 -13.83 -9.23 4.92
C MET A 214 -13.19 -8.61 3.65
N LEU A 215 -11.85 -8.56 3.56
CA LEU A 215 -11.12 -8.15 2.35
C LEU A 215 -10.92 -9.28 1.32
N GLY A 216 -11.47 -10.44 1.58
CA GLY A 216 -11.28 -11.64 0.78
C GLY A 216 -10.32 -12.65 1.41
N PRO A 217 -10.28 -13.88 0.86
CA PRO A 217 -9.56 -15.00 1.45
C PRO A 217 -8.04 -14.92 1.25
N HIS A 218 -7.58 -14.17 0.26
CA HIS A 218 -6.19 -14.19 -0.19
C HIS A 218 -5.39 -12.92 0.13
N HIS A 219 -5.96 -11.99 0.90
CA HIS A 219 -5.29 -10.72 1.18
C HIS A 219 -4.32 -10.81 2.36
N LEU A 220 -4.79 -11.34 3.50
CA LEU A 220 -4.06 -11.29 4.77
C LEU A 220 -3.58 -12.68 5.20
N ASN A 221 -2.41 -12.71 5.83
CA ASN A 221 -1.79 -13.95 6.30
C ASN A 221 -1.15 -13.76 7.67
N GLU A 222 -1.02 -14.86 8.39
CA GLU A 222 -0.06 -15.03 9.48
C GLU A 222 1.15 -15.84 8.99
N MET A 223 2.30 -15.53 9.54
CA MET A 223 3.57 -16.20 9.24
C MET A 223 4.18 -16.70 10.55
N PHE A 224 4.45 -18.00 10.64
CA PHE A 224 5.19 -18.61 11.73
C PHE A 224 6.64 -18.76 11.29
N LEU A 225 7.56 -18.38 12.18
CA LEU A 225 9.01 -18.40 11.98
C LEU A 225 9.62 -19.31 13.04
N ASP A 226 10.15 -20.45 12.62
CA ASP A 226 10.76 -21.45 13.50
C ASP A 226 12.24 -21.63 13.13
N GLY A 227 13.10 -20.87 13.80
CA GLY A 227 14.54 -20.94 13.59
C GLY A 227 14.97 -20.60 12.16
N VAL A 228 14.29 -19.69 11.48
CA VAL A 228 14.60 -19.30 10.09
C VAL A 228 16.02 -18.73 10.02
N PRO A 229 16.92 -19.31 9.20
CA PRO A 229 18.29 -18.80 9.08
C PRO A 229 18.29 -17.44 8.37
N ALA A 230 19.09 -16.50 8.87
CA ALA A 230 19.37 -15.23 8.25
C ALA A 230 20.86 -14.94 8.26
N PHE A 231 21.38 -14.32 7.22
CA PHE A 231 22.80 -14.08 7.00
C PHE A 231 23.12 -12.57 6.95
N PRO A 232 24.38 -12.16 7.13
CA PRO A 232 24.75 -10.74 7.03
C PRO A 232 24.32 -10.06 5.73
N GLY A 233 24.35 -10.80 4.61
CA GLY A 233 23.88 -10.31 3.32
C GLY A 233 22.37 -10.08 3.21
N ASP A 234 21.57 -10.59 4.16
CA ASP A 234 20.13 -10.37 4.20
C ASP A 234 19.74 -9.12 4.99
N VAL A 235 20.65 -8.54 5.77
CA VAL A 235 20.36 -7.33 6.57
C VAL A 235 20.19 -6.12 5.67
N LEU A 236 19.07 -5.43 5.79
CA LEU A 236 18.83 -4.16 5.11
C LEU A 236 19.29 -3.00 6.02
N GLY A 237 20.28 -2.26 5.57
CA GLY A 237 20.98 -1.27 6.39
C GLY A 237 21.92 -1.93 7.40
N GLU A 238 22.03 -1.34 8.60
CA GLU A 238 22.85 -1.87 9.69
C GLU A 238 21.98 -2.56 10.76
N PRO A 239 22.51 -3.57 11.49
CA PRO A 239 21.83 -4.12 12.64
C PRO A 239 21.44 -3.02 13.64
N GLY A 240 20.16 -3.01 14.06
CA GLY A 240 19.61 -1.98 14.96
C GLY A 240 19.00 -0.75 14.24
N ASP A 241 19.12 -0.64 12.92
CA ASP A 241 18.53 0.46 12.14
C ASP A 241 17.09 0.19 11.67
N GLY A 242 16.56 -0.98 11.94
CA GLY A 242 15.27 -1.43 11.43
C GLY A 242 14.13 -0.47 11.72
N TRP A 243 14.05 0.11 12.91
CA TRP A 243 13.00 1.06 13.27
C TRP A 243 13.05 2.34 12.42
N ARG A 244 14.25 2.87 12.17
CA ARG A 244 14.45 4.06 11.33
C ARG A 244 13.99 3.79 9.90
N ILE A 245 14.43 2.69 9.31
CA ILE A 245 14.09 2.30 7.93
C ILE A 245 12.58 2.05 7.80
N MET A 246 11.96 1.34 8.76
CA MET A 246 10.51 1.12 8.78
C MET A 246 9.72 2.43 8.80
N ARG A 247 10.11 3.38 9.65
CA ARG A 247 9.44 4.70 9.73
C ARG A 247 9.51 5.46 8.41
N GLU A 248 10.65 5.42 7.72
CA GLU A 248 10.82 6.04 6.40
C GLU A 248 9.91 5.36 5.37
N ALA A 249 9.91 4.03 5.30
CA ALA A 249 9.06 3.28 4.38
C ALA A 249 7.56 3.55 4.61
N LEU A 250 7.12 3.55 5.88
CA LEU A 250 5.73 3.86 6.25
C LEU A 250 5.31 5.31 5.96
N ALA A 251 6.27 6.26 5.93
CA ALA A 251 5.96 7.63 5.55
C ALA A 251 5.60 7.73 4.05
N PHE A 252 6.29 7.02 3.19
CA PHE A 252 5.96 6.92 1.76
C PHE A 252 4.61 6.21 1.52
N GLU A 253 4.29 5.20 2.32
CA GLU A 253 3.01 4.48 2.25
C GLU A 253 1.81 5.41 2.43
N ARG A 254 1.86 6.33 3.39
CA ARG A 254 0.74 7.23 3.72
C ARG A 254 0.32 8.10 2.55
N VAL A 255 1.25 8.48 1.67
CA VAL A 255 0.99 9.34 0.49
C VAL A 255 0.68 8.51 -0.75
N GLY A 256 1.10 7.23 -0.77
CA GLY A 256 1.02 6.36 -1.94
C GLY A 256 -0.38 5.82 -2.26
N ILE A 257 -1.34 5.91 -1.33
CA ILE A 257 -2.65 5.25 -1.44
C ILE A 257 -3.70 6.29 -1.84
N ALA A 258 -3.99 6.41 -3.14
CA ALA A 258 -4.91 7.39 -3.70
C ALA A 258 -6.39 6.91 -3.70
N ARG A 259 -6.90 6.42 -2.55
CA ARG A 259 -8.27 5.88 -2.45
C ARG A 259 -9.38 6.89 -2.75
N TYR A 260 -9.12 8.18 -2.56
CA TYR A 260 -10.05 9.22 -3.00
C TYR A 260 -10.39 9.09 -4.51
N ALA A 261 -9.44 8.63 -5.33
CA ALA A 261 -9.69 8.40 -6.76
C ALA A 261 -10.64 7.20 -6.98
N ARG A 262 -10.52 6.13 -6.17
CA ARG A 262 -11.49 5.01 -6.17
C ARG A 262 -12.88 5.49 -5.80
N CYS A 263 -13.02 6.24 -4.71
CA CYS A 263 -14.30 6.80 -4.29
C CYS A 263 -14.93 7.67 -5.37
N GLU A 264 -14.16 8.56 -5.98
CA GLU A 264 -14.62 9.42 -7.07
C GLU A 264 -15.06 8.60 -8.29
N SER A 265 -14.28 7.57 -8.66
CA SER A 265 -14.63 6.64 -9.75
C SER A 265 -15.97 5.93 -9.48
N LEU A 266 -16.18 5.41 -8.27
CA LEU A 266 -17.44 4.74 -7.90
C LEU A 266 -18.64 5.68 -7.98
N LEU A 267 -18.51 6.90 -7.44
CA LEU A 267 -19.57 7.91 -7.55
C LEU A 267 -19.88 8.23 -9.00
N HIS A 268 -18.90 8.49 -9.84
CA HIS A 268 -19.12 8.81 -11.25
C HIS A 268 -19.75 7.66 -12.02
N ARG A 269 -19.27 6.44 -11.84
CA ARG A 269 -19.80 5.23 -12.50
C ARG A 269 -21.24 4.99 -12.08
N LEU A 270 -21.56 5.04 -10.77
CA LEU A 270 -22.93 4.84 -10.30
C LEU A 270 -23.87 5.97 -10.78
N ARG A 271 -23.41 7.23 -10.81
CA ARG A 271 -24.20 8.34 -11.37
C ARG A 271 -24.58 8.07 -12.84
N THR A 272 -23.64 7.50 -13.62
CA THR A 272 -23.89 7.13 -15.02
C THR A 272 -24.89 5.98 -15.13
N GLU A 273 -24.76 4.96 -14.27
CA GLU A 273 -25.64 3.79 -14.27
C GLU A 273 -27.07 4.15 -13.83
N LEU A 274 -27.24 5.07 -12.90
CA LEU A 274 -28.55 5.56 -12.45
C LEU A 274 -29.33 6.30 -13.58
N GLY A 275 -28.63 6.97 -14.50
CA GLY A 275 -29.30 7.70 -15.59
C GLY A 275 -30.40 8.65 -15.06
N ASP A 276 -31.64 8.45 -15.53
CA ASP A 276 -32.83 9.24 -15.15
C ASP A 276 -33.31 8.96 -13.71
N ASP A 277 -32.95 7.83 -13.12
CA ASP A 277 -33.30 7.51 -11.73
C ASP A 277 -32.60 8.43 -10.73
N TRP A 278 -31.53 9.09 -11.14
CA TRP A 278 -30.88 10.13 -10.36
C TRP A 278 -31.84 11.24 -9.89
N ASP A 279 -32.72 11.70 -10.75
CA ASP A 279 -33.64 12.79 -10.43
C ASP A 279 -34.77 12.35 -9.48
N ARG A 280 -34.97 11.03 -9.34
CA ARG A 280 -35.91 10.43 -8.38
C ARG A 280 -35.32 10.24 -6.99
N LEU A 281 -33.99 10.37 -6.82
CA LEU A 281 -33.37 10.26 -5.53
C LEU A 281 -33.81 11.41 -4.61
N PRO A 282 -34.00 11.13 -3.29
CA PRO A 282 -34.28 12.17 -2.31
C PRO A 282 -33.26 13.31 -2.38
N GLU A 283 -33.69 14.53 -2.18
CA GLU A 283 -32.83 15.71 -2.18
C GLU A 283 -31.70 15.58 -1.14
N SER A 284 -31.97 15.00 0.01
CA SER A 284 -30.98 14.73 1.06
C SER A 284 -29.82 13.83 0.57
N ILE A 285 -30.10 12.83 -0.27
CA ILE A 285 -29.09 11.97 -0.91
C ILE A 285 -28.26 12.79 -1.90
N ARG A 286 -28.90 13.57 -2.77
CA ARG A 286 -28.19 14.41 -3.76
C ARG A 286 -27.30 15.46 -3.09
N ILE A 287 -27.74 16.04 -1.97
CA ILE A 287 -26.90 16.97 -1.18
C ILE A 287 -25.68 16.23 -0.60
N ARG A 288 -25.87 15.05 -0.01
CA ARG A 288 -24.76 14.23 0.51
C ARG A 288 -23.78 13.83 -0.60
N TRP A 289 -24.28 13.56 -1.80
CA TRP A 289 -23.44 13.25 -2.96
C TRP A 289 -22.52 14.41 -3.35
N VAL A 290 -23.07 15.61 -3.43
CA VAL A 290 -22.28 16.82 -3.71
C VAL A 290 -21.25 17.08 -2.60
N ARG A 291 -21.61 16.90 -1.34
CA ARG A 291 -20.68 17.01 -0.20
C ARG A 291 -19.56 16.00 -0.30
N ALA A 292 -19.86 14.74 -0.61
CA ALA A 292 -18.85 13.70 -0.79
C ALA A 292 -17.85 14.08 -1.90
N LEU A 293 -18.32 14.62 -3.02
CA LEU A 293 -17.42 15.12 -4.09
C LEU A 293 -16.54 16.28 -3.62
N VAL A 294 -17.07 17.20 -2.81
CA VAL A 294 -16.27 18.30 -2.22
C VAL A 294 -15.20 17.73 -1.28
N ASP A 295 -15.57 16.81 -0.39
CA ASP A 295 -14.65 16.20 0.58
C ASP A 295 -13.55 15.39 -0.12
N LEU A 296 -13.88 14.69 -1.21
CA LEU A 296 -12.90 13.99 -2.06
C LEU A 296 -11.91 14.95 -2.73
N ARG A 297 -12.37 16.14 -3.16
CA ARG A 297 -11.48 17.19 -3.69
C ARG A 297 -10.55 17.71 -2.61
N VAL A 298 -11.05 17.92 -1.39
CA VAL A 298 -10.22 18.31 -0.25
C VAL A 298 -9.17 17.22 0.06
N ALA A 299 -9.56 15.94 0.11
CA ALA A 299 -8.65 14.83 0.35
C ALA A 299 -7.54 14.76 -0.73
N ARG A 300 -7.90 14.96 -2.00
CA ARG A 300 -6.93 15.04 -3.11
C ARG A 300 -5.95 16.19 -2.92
N LEU A 301 -6.42 17.40 -2.61
CA LEU A 301 -5.56 18.56 -2.41
C LEU A 301 -4.61 18.37 -1.21
N LEU A 302 -5.06 17.74 -0.13
CA LEU A 302 -4.21 17.38 0.99
C LEU A 302 -3.15 16.34 0.60
N ALA A 303 -3.51 15.36 -0.25
CA ALA A 303 -2.53 14.42 -0.80
C ALA A 303 -1.49 15.12 -1.68
N TYR A 304 -1.89 16.03 -2.56
CA TYR A 304 -0.98 16.83 -3.39
C TYR A 304 -0.05 17.69 -2.53
N ARG A 305 -0.58 18.32 -1.47
CA ARG A 305 0.25 19.03 -0.50
C ARG A 305 1.29 18.13 0.14
N ALA A 306 0.91 16.92 0.57
CA ALA A 306 1.84 15.98 1.16
C ALA A 306 2.94 15.57 0.16
N VAL A 307 2.57 15.33 -1.10
CA VAL A 307 3.51 15.03 -2.20
C VAL A 307 4.47 16.18 -2.43
N SER A 308 4.01 17.44 -2.46
CA SER A 308 4.86 18.61 -2.67
C SER A 308 5.86 18.88 -1.52
N LEU A 309 5.63 18.28 -0.35
CA LEU A 309 6.45 18.47 0.85
C LEU A 309 7.43 17.31 1.10
N GLN A 310 7.66 16.40 0.15
CA GLN A 310 8.39 15.14 0.40
C GLN A 310 9.76 15.29 1.09
N GLU A 311 10.47 16.37 0.84
CA GLU A 311 11.77 16.66 1.45
C GLU A 311 11.69 17.59 2.68
N ASP A 312 10.49 18.05 3.01
CA ASP A 312 10.24 18.96 4.15
C ASP A 312 9.96 18.14 5.42
N PRO A 313 10.48 18.56 6.58
CA PRO A 313 10.16 17.92 7.86
C PRO A 313 8.66 17.80 8.17
N ARG A 314 7.83 18.69 7.60
CA ARG A 314 6.37 18.69 7.75
C ARG A 314 5.66 17.64 6.89
N ALA A 315 6.36 16.94 6.01
CA ALA A 315 5.78 15.93 5.11
C ALA A 315 5.01 14.84 5.88
N GLY A 316 5.51 14.42 7.04
CA GLY A 316 4.88 13.38 7.86
C GLY A 316 3.49 13.78 8.38
N ALA A 317 3.33 15.01 8.89
CA ALA A 317 2.04 15.51 9.36
C ALA A 317 1.08 15.79 8.19
N ALA A 318 1.57 16.33 7.08
CA ALA A 318 0.77 16.54 5.87
C ALA A 318 0.26 15.19 5.30
N ALA A 319 1.10 14.16 5.26
CA ALA A 319 0.71 12.81 4.86
C ALA A 319 -0.34 12.21 5.80
N SER A 320 -0.19 12.42 7.11
CA SER A 320 -1.18 11.99 8.11
C SER A 320 -2.52 12.70 7.95
N ALA A 321 -2.52 14.01 7.68
CA ALA A 321 -3.75 14.78 7.41
C ALA A 321 -4.47 14.29 6.14
N ALA A 322 -3.72 14.05 5.05
CA ALA A 322 -4.27 13.48 3.82
C ALA A 322 -4.86 12.08 4.05
N ARG A 323 -4.17 11.26 4.86
CA ARG A 323 -4.63 9.92 5.24
C ARG A 323 -5.94 9.96 6.02
N ILE A 324 -6.08 10.85 7.00
CA ILE A 324 -7.31 11.04 7.78
C ILE A 324 -8.46 11.41 6.84
N ALA A 325 -8.27 12.43 6.00
CA ALA A 325 -9.30 12.89 5.06
C ALA A 325 -9.74 11.77 4.11
N THR A 326 -8.80 11.04 3.50
CA THR A 326 -9.09 9.93 2.58
C THR A 326 -9.85 8.81 3.29
N THR A 327 -9.47 8.44 4.53
CA THR A 327 -10.15 7.38 5.28
C THR A 327 -11.58 7.75 5.66
N ILE A 328 -11.82 9.01 6.01
CA ILE A 328 -13.18 9.52 6.28
C ILE A 328 -14.01 9.47 4.99
N CYS A 329 -13.46 9.90 3.86
CA CYS A 329 -14.13 9.81 2.56
C CYS A 329 -14.47 8.37 2.16
N ASP A 330 -13.58 7.40 2.38
CA ASP A 330 -13.86 5.98 2.10
C ASP A 330 -15.16 5.53 2.79
N GLN A 331 -15.31 5.82 4.10
CA GLN A 331 -16.48 5.41 4.86
C GLN A 331 -17.74 6.17 4.45
N GLN A 332 -17.64 7.50 4.30
CA GLN A 332 -18.78 8.34 3.91
C GLN A 332 -19.32 7.96 2.52
N VAL A 333 -18.44 7.67 1.57
CA VAL A 333 -18.84 7.22 0.24
C VAL A 333 -19.44 5.82 0.29
N ALA A 334 -18.86 4.89 1.04
CA ALA A 334 -19.43 3.55 1.21
C ALA A 334 -20.86 3.61 1.77
N GLU A 335 -21.11 4.38 2.84
CA GLU A 335 -22.44 4.58 3.42
C GLU A 335 -23.40 5.24 2.42
N LEU A 336 -22.95 6.27 1.70
CA LEU A 336 -23.77 6.95 0.71
C LEU A 336 -24.22 6.03 -0.41
N LEU A 337 -23.31 5.19 -0.94
CA LEU A 337 -23.62 4.24 -2.00
C LEU A 337 -24.65 3.18 -1.53
N PHE A 338 -24.55 2.75 -0.29
CA PHE A 338 -25.56 1.85 0.34
C PHE A 338 -26.91 2.53 0.48
N ASP A 339 -26.95 3.79 0.90
CA ASP A 339 -28.21 4.53 1.01
C ASP A 339 -28.88 4.80 -0.36
N VAL A 340 -28.08 4.93 -1.43
CA VAL A 340 -28.58 5.09 -2.81
C VAL A 340 -29.21 3.82 -3.33
N LEU A 341 -28.58 2.67 -3.12
CA LEU A 341 -28.97 1.40 -3.72
C LEU A 341 -29.85 0.54 -2.81
N GLY A 342 -29.90 0.84 -1.51
CA GLY A 342 -30.60 0.00 -0.52
C GLY A 342 -30.08 -1.43 -0.52
N PRO A 343 -30.97 -2.45 -0.52
CA PRO A 343 -30.56 -3.86 -0.47
C PRO A 343 -29.66 -4.31 -1.62
N ALA A 344 -29.77 -3.70 -2.81
CA ALA A 344 -28.94 -4.06 -3.96
C ALA A 344 -27.43 -3.72 -3.75
N ALA A 345 -27.11 -2.85 -2.77
CA ALA A 345 -25.73 -2.59 -2.41
C ALA A 345 -25.00 -3.79 -1.79
N LEU A 346 -25.74 -4.79 -1.30
CA LEU A 346 -25.21 -6.03 -0.73
C LEU A 346 -24.93 -7.11 -1.79
N ASP A 347 -25.35 -6.90 -3.01
CA ASP A 347 -25.14 -7.86 -4.07
C ASP A 347 -23.68 -7.86 -4.53
N SER A 348 -23.17 -9.04 -4.83
CA SER A 348 -21.80 -9.27 -5.34
C SER A 348 -21.84 -10.02 -6.68
N GLY A 349 -20.72 -9.98 -7.39
CA GLY A 349 -20.56 -10.66 -8.67
C GLY A 349 -20.99 -9.83 -9.88
N VAL A 350 -20.93 -10.41 -11.07
CA VAL A 350 -21.00 -9.70 -12.35
C VAL A 350 -22.34 -9.02 -12.65
N THR A 351 -23.44 -9.48 -12.04
CA THR A 351 -24.79 -8.90 -12.22
C THR A 351 -25.12 -7.83 -11.16
N ALA A 352 -24.31 -7.68 -10.15
CA ALA A 352 -24.48 -6.68 -9.10
C ALA A 352 -24.18 -5.26 -9.63
N PRO A 353 -24.68 -4.19 -8.96
CA PRO A 353 -24.36 -2.82 -9.33
C PRO A 353 -22.84 -2.61 -9.40
N LEU A 354 -22.37 -1.98 -10.49
CA LEU A 354 -20.94 -1.81 -10.79
C LEU A 354 -20.13 -3.12 -10.67
N HIS A 355 -20.72 -4.27 -10.99
CA HIS A 355 -20.11 -5.61 -10.90
C HIS A 355 -19.64 -5.98 -9.47
N GLY A 356 -20.35 -5.54 -8.43
CA GLY A 356 -20.01 -5.80 -7.03
C GLY A 356 -18.98 -4.84 -6.41
N ALA A 357 -18.53 -3.84 -7.16
CA ALA A 357 -17.52 -2.89 -6.68
C ALA A 357 -17.99 -2.05 -5.46
N ILE A 358 -19.30 -1.89 -5.27
CA ILE A 358 -19.87 -1.14 -4.15
C ILE A 358 -19.79 -1.95 -2.86
N GLU A 359 -20.15 -3.21 -2.90
CA GLU A 359 -20.05 -4.12 -1.77
C GLU A 359 -18.60 -4.35 -1.36
N ASP A 360 -17.70 -4.56 -2.34
CA ASP A 360 -16.27 -4.68 -2.11
C ASP A 360 -15.69 -3.39 -1.50
N HIS A 361 -16.09 -2.21 -1.98
CA HIS A 361 -15.63 -0.95 -1.43
C HIS A 361 -16.07 -0.75 0.02
N TRP A 362 -17.29 -1.14 0.38
CA TRP A 362 -17.78 -1.04 1.75
C TRP A 362 -16.92 -1.87 2.71
N ARG A 363 -16.62 -3.12 2.35
CA ARG A 363 -15.71 -3.98 3.14
C ARG A 363 -14.32 -3.37 3.27
N TYR A 364 -13.78 -2.87 2.17
CA TYR A 364 -12.47 -2.25 2.13
C TYR A 364 -12.39 -0.99 3.00
N ALA A 365 -13.44 -0.16 3.01
CA ALA A 365 -13.50 1.08 3.79
C ALA A 365 -13.37 0.84 5.31
N GLN A 366 -13.82 -0.32 5.82
CA GLN A 366 -13.66 -0.67 7.23
C GLN A 366 -12.19 -0.94 7.58
N ALA A 367 -11.50 -1.74 6.78
CA ALA A 367 -10.07 -2.04 6.99
C ALA A 367 -9.18 -0.78 6.85
N ALA A 368 -9.61 0.18 6.07
CA ALA A 368 -8.91 1.46 5.87
C ALA A 368 -8.70 2.26 7.15
N THR A 369 -9.51 2.06 8.19
CA THR A 369 -9.38 2.76 9.48
C THR A 369 -8.20 2.31 10.31
N VAL A 370 -7.73 1.07 10.12
CA VAL A 370 -6.68 0.44 10.94
C VAL A 370 -5.39 0.17 10.15
N ALA A 371 -5.47 -0.10 8.85
CA ALA A 371 -4.30 -0.39 8.03
C ALA A 371 -3.35 0.82 7.93
N SER A 372 -2.04 0.59 7.81
CA SER A 372 -1.01 1.64 7.63
C SER A 372 -0.96 2.69 8.76
N GLY A 373 -1.28 2.25 9.98
CA GLY A 373 -1.42 3.10 11.17
C GLY A 373 -2.84 3.63 11.32
N THR A 374 -3.42 3.39 12.50
CA THR A 374 -4.81 3.73 12.80
C THR A 374 -5.09 5.23 12.66
N ILE A 375 -6.35 5.59 12.43
CA ILE A 375 -6.75 6.99 12.29
C ILE A 375 -6.40 7.81 13.56
N GLU A 376 -6.40 7.18 14.74
CA GLU A 376 -6.01 7.78 16.02
C GLU A 376 -4.52 8.12 16.04
N VAL A 377 -3.66 7.21 15.55
CA VAL A 377 -2.22 7.46 15.40
C VAL A 377 -1.96 8.61 14.42
N GLN A 378 -2.70 8.65 13.30
CA GLN A 378 -2.56 9.76 12.35
C GLN A 378 -2.95 11.11 12.99
N ARG A 379 -4.05 11.15 13.76
CA ARG A 379 -4.48 12.36 14.51
C ARG A 379 -3.42 12.78 15.53
N MET A 380 -2.82 11.83 16.25
CA MET A 380 -1.74 12.11 17.20
C MET A 380 -0.51 12.70 16.51
N LEU A 381 -0.13 12.19 15.32
CA LEU A 381 1.01 12.71 14.56
C LEU A 381 0.76 14.15 14.08
N VAL A 382 -0.43 14.47 13.60
CA VAL A 382 -0.83 15.84 13.24
C VAL A 382 -0.81 16.76 14.47
N ALA A 383 -1.38 16.31 15.60
CA ALA A 383 -1.43 17.10 16.83
C ALA A 383 0.00 17.43 17.34
N ARG A 384 0.91 16.48 17.33
CA ARG A 384 2.30 16.71 17.74
C ARG A 384 3.02 17.74 16.87
N ASP A 385 2.79 17.70 15.56
CA ASP A 385 3.36 18.68 14.63
C ASP A 385 2.82 20.10 14.90
N VAL A 386 1.50 20.23 15.06
CA VAL A 386 0.82 21.50 15.33
C VAL A 386 1.26 22.10 16.68
N LEU A 387 1.45 21.25 17.70
CA LEU A 387 1.86 21.69 19.05
C LEU A 387 3.40 21.88 19.18
N GLY A 388 4.17 21.57 18.16
CA GLY A 388 5.64 21.67 18.19
C GLY A 388 6.30 20.59 19.06
N GLU A 389 5.62 19.50 19.36
CA GLU A 389 6.17 18.37 20.12
C GLU A 389 6.97 17.41 19.23
N HIS A 390 8.12 17.86 18.75
CA HIS A 390 9.03 17.09 17.89
C HIS A 390 9.94 16.13 18.69
N ARG A 391 9.46 15.43 19.71
CA ARG A 391 10.25 14.47 20.50
C ARG A 391 10.22 13.06 19.91
#